data_74d465ea3303c34caf8c3dff30b15e6c
#
_entry.id   74d465ea3303c34caf8c3dff30b15e6c
#
_cell.length_a   1.000
_cell.length_b   1.000
_cell.length_c   1.000
_cell.angle_alpha   90.00
_cell.angle_beta   90.00
_cell.angle_gamma   90.00
#
_symmetry.space_group_name_H-M   'P 1'
#
loop_
_entity.id
_entity.type
_entity.pdbx_description
1 polymer ?
#
loop_
_entity_poly.entity_id
_entity_poly.type
_entity_poly.pdbx_seq_one_letter_code
_entity_poly.pdbx_strand_id
1 'polypeptide(L)'
;MSIIEFEGKKPKIHPSVFLAPGSWIIGDVTLDEDVNVWTNAVIRGDDDKVVIGARTTVLEGCLIEAPTGNPVSIGSDVIISHGATIHGAKIGDKAIIGIQAIILDRAEIGEGAMVGSGALVGPRKVIPPGMVALGVPAEPKSEVTEGNVQYMKKEHERTLSKAKVYKQIYAEKL
;
A
#
# COMPACT_ATOMS: atom_id res chain seq x y z
N MET A 1 13.82 -8.59 7.63
CA MET A 1 13.57 -7.87 6.37
C MET A 1 14.58 -8.29 5.33
N SER A 2 14.17 -8.36 4.06
CA SER A 2 15.06 -8.72 2.95
C SER A 2 14.91 -7.69 1.83
N ILE A 3 16.04 -7.11 1.41
CA ILE A 3 16.11 -6.17 0.30
C ILE A 3 16.91 -6.87 -0.80
N ILE A 4 16.27 -7.15 -1.92
CA ILE A 4 16.81 -7.98 -2.99
C ILE A 4 16.94 -7.16 -4.28
N GLU A 5 18.15 -7.11 -4.81
CA GLU A 5 18.40 -6.65 -6.16
C GLU A 5 18.01 -7.76 -7.15
N PHE A 6 17.28 -7.40 -8.20
CA PHE A 6 16.88 -8.34 -9.25
C PHE A 6 17.26 -7.78 -10.62
N GLU A 7 18.09 -8.50 -11.39
CA GLU A 7 18.57 -8.13 -12.72
C GLU A 7 19.09 -6.68 -12.82
N GLY A 8 19.91 -6.27 -11.83
CA GLY A 8 20.48 -4.93 -11.78
C GLY A 8 19.52 -3.83 -11.28
N LYS A 9 18.28 -4.17 -11.00
CA LYS A 9 17.30 -3.27 -10.39
C LYS A 9 17.36 -3.38 -8.87
N LYS A 10 17.77 -2.31 -8.20
CA LYS A 10 17.93 -2.26 -6.73
C LYS A 10 16.88 -1.36 -6.11
N PRO A 11 16.21 -1.79 -5.03
CA PRO A 11 15.27 -0.93 -4.30
C PRO A 11 15.88 0.38 -3.84
N LYS A 12 15.15 1.49 -4.05
CA LYS A 12 15.47 2.84 -3.58
C LYS A 12 14.60 3.13 -2.36
N ILE A 13 15.21 3.17 -1.19
CA ILE A 13 14.50 3.25 0.08
C ILE A 13 14.97 4.48 0.83
N HIS A 14 14.06 5.41 1.14
CA HIS A 14 14.38 6.59 1.93
C HIS A 14 14.85 6.18 3.35
N PRO A 15 15.84 6.87 3.96
CA PRO A 15 16.40 6.48 5.27
C PRO A 15 15.40 6.46 6.44
N SER A 16 14.30 7.22 6.33
CA SER A 16 13.25 7.24 7.36
C SER A 16 12.32 6.03 7.32
N VAL A 17 12.31 5.26 6.22
CA VAL A 17 11.42 4.10 6.03
C VAL A 17 11.58 3.09 7.17
N PHE A 18 10.45 2.55 7.62
CA PHE A 18 10.42 1.42 8.53
C PHE A 18 10.12 0.13 7.77
N LEU A 19 11.00 -0.86 7.90
CA LEU A 19 10.79 -2.22 7.39
C LEU A 19 10.76 -3.20 8.56
N ALA A 20 9.62 -3.84 8.78
CA ALA A 20 9.47 -4.85 9.83
C ALA A 20 10.15 -6.18 9.46
N PRO A 21 10.50 -7.03 10.44
CA PRO A 21 10.99 -8.39 10.21
C PRO A 21 10.05 -9.19 9.31
N GLY A 22 10.64 -9.99 8.41
CA GLY A 22 9.89 -10.79 7.44
C GLY A 22 9.35 -10.03 6.23
N SER A 23 9.50 -8.70 6.15
CA SER A 23 9.17 -7.96 4.93
C SER A 23 10.20 -8.21 3.81
N TRP A 24 9.71 -8.20 2.54
CA TRP A 24 10.52 -8.41 1.34
C TRP A 24 10.34 -7.26 0.37
N ILE A 25 11.43 -6.64 -0.07
CA ILE A 25 11.46 -5.56 -1.06
C ILE A 25 12.37 -6.01 -2.20
N ILE A 26 11.82 -6.20 -3.40
CA ILE A 26 12.50 -6.89 -4.50
C ILE A 26 12.46 -6.05 -5.78
N GLY A 27 13.61 -5.85 -6.44
CA GLY A 27 13.69 -5.24 -7.78
C GLY A 27 13.52 -3.72 -7.79
N ASP A 28 12.87 -3.18 -8.83
CA ASP A 28 12.66 -1.74 -9.05
C ASP A 28 11.53 -1.19 -8.17
N VAL A 29 11.82 -1.07 -6.88
CA VAL A 29 10.91 -0.51 -5.88
C VAL A 29 11.45 0.81 -5.35
N THR A 30 10.61 1.84 -5.31
CA THR A 30 10.91 3.11 -4.64
C THR A 30 9.98 3.30 -3.46
N LEU A 31 10.55 3.51 -2.28
CA LEU A 31 9.83 3.83 -1.04
C LEU A 31 10.24 5.22 -0.58
N ASP A 32 9.30 6.16 -0.55
CA ASP A 32 9.51 7.54 -0.13
C ASP A 32 9.59 7.68 1.40
N GLU A 33 9.72 8.93 1.87
CA GLU A 33 9.90 9.22 3.30
C GLU A 33 8.76 8.66 4.16
N ASP A 34 9.12 8.17 5.35
CA ASP A 34 8.20 7.66 6.37
C ASP A 34 7.23 6.55 5.90
N VAL A 35 7.48 5.95 4.74
CA VAL A 35 6.79 4.70 4.36
C VAL A 35 7.06 3.64 5.42
N ASN A 36 6.06 2.88 5.79
CA ASN A 36 6.21 1.80 6.75
C ASN A 36 5.64 0.48 6.21
N VAL A 37 6.50 -0.54 6.18
CA VAL A 37 6.18 -1.87 5.66
C VAL A 37 6.24 -2.88 6.80
N TRP A 38 5.12 -3.50 7.08
CA TRP A 38 4.92 -4.36 8.23
C TRP A 38 5.27 -5.82 7.95
N THR A 39 5.21 -6.63 9.01
CA THR A 39 5.68 -8.02 9.02
C THR A 39 5.07 -8.86 7.88
N ASN A 40 5.91 -9.60 7.17
CA ASN A 40 5.55 -10.49 6.06
C ASN A 40 4.86 -9.82 4.86
N ALA A 41 4.90 -8.49 4.75
CA ALA A 41 4.50 -7.83 3.52
C ALA A 41 5.57 -8.04 2.43
N VAL A 42 5.13 -8.23 1.19
CA VAL A 42 5.98 -8.46 0.02
C VAL A 42 5.70 -7.36 -1.01
N ILE A 43 6.76 -6.66 -1.42
CA ILE A 43 6.71 -5.64 -2.48
C ILE A 43 7.73 -6.03 -3.54
N ARG A 44 7.24 -6.39 -4.75
CA ARG A 44 8.09 -6.83 -5.85
C ARG A 44 7.88 -6.02 -7.12
N GLY A 45 8.99 -5.44 -7.58
CA GLY A 45 9.14 -4.72 -8.83
C GLY A 45 10.19 -5.41 -9.71
N ASP A 46 10.12 -6.73 -9.84
CA ASP A 46 11.03 -7.54 -10.65
C ASP A 46 10.66 -7.44 -12.13
N ASP A 47 9.40 -7.45 -12.50
CA ASP A 47 8.95 -7.26 -13.87
C ASP A 47 8.83 -5.76 -14.24
N ASP A 48 8.05 -4.99 -13.49
CA ASP A 48 7.89 -3.54 -13.69
C ASP A 48 8.06 -2.79 -12.36
N LYS A 49 8.07 -1.46 -12.41
CA LYS A 49 8.37 -0.62 -11.24
C LYS A 49 7.20 -0.53 -10.25
N VAL A 50 7.55 -0.46 -8.96
CA VAL A 50 6.65 -0.10 -7.87
C VAL A 50 7.13 1.21 -7.23
N VAL A 51 6.23 2.18 -7.10
CA VAL A 51 6.50 3.44 -6.39
C VAL A 51 5.47 3.62 -5.28
N ILE A 52 5.94 3.89 -4.07
CA ILE A 52 5.09 4.13 -2.90
C ILE A 52 5.43 5.49 -2.30
N GLY A 53 4.46 6.38 -2.30
CA GLY A 53 4.56 7.76 -1.83
C GLY A 53 4.67 7.87 -0.31
N ALA A 54 5.09 9.04 0.13
CA ALA A 54 5.45 9.34 1.50
C ALA A 54 4.35 9.00 2.53
N ARG A 55 4.75 8.56 3.72
CA ARG A 55 3.90 8.23 4.88
C ARG A 55 2.87 7.13 4.61
N THR A 56 2.97 6.42 3.49
CA THR A 56 2.09 5.29 3.18
C THR A 56 2.42 4.09 4.04
N THR A 57 1.37 3.42 4.50
CA THR A 57 1.44 2.24 5.36
C THR A 57 1.06 0.99 4.57
N VAL A 58 1.94 -0.02 4.58
CA VAL A 58 1.68 -1.35 4.02
C VAL A 58 1.67 -2.34 5.18
N LEU A 59 0.47 -2.74 5.61
CA LEU A 59 0.29 -3.59 6.79
C LEU A 59 0.67 -5.05 6.54
N GLU A 60 0.59 -5.88 7.59
CA GLU A 60 1.06 -7.26 7.59
C GLU A 60 0.45 -8.11 6.48
N GLY A 61 1.29 -8.91 5.84
CA GLY A 61 0.88 -9.90 4.85
C GLY A 61 0.40 -9.34 3.51
N CYS A 62 0.52 -8.02 3.26
CA CYS A 62 0.19 -7.45 1.96
C CYS A 62 1.12 -7.96 0.86
N LEU A 63 0.55 -8.13 -0.35
CA LEU A 63 1.30 -8.36 -1.58
C LEU A 63 1.12 -7.18 -2.53
N ILE A 64 2.23 -6.59 -2.95
CA ILE A 64 2.26 -5.53 -3.97
C ILE A 64 3.17 -5.99 -5.09
N GLU A 65 2.64 -6.12 -6.29
CA GLU A 65 3.35 -6.63 -7.45
C GLU A 65 3.06 -5.80 -8.69
N ALA A 66 4.10 -5.49 -9.45
CA ALA A 66 4.00 -4.81 -10.74
C ALA A 66 4.32 -5.80 -11.87
N PRO A 67 3.33 -6.43 -12.50
CA PRO A 67 3.56 -7.32 -13.63
C PRO A 67 3.97 -6.54 -14.88
N THR A 68 4.59 -7.19 -15.84
CA THR A 68 5.12 -6.58 -17.08
C THR A 68 4.07 -5.67 -17.75
N GLY A 69 4.44 -4.39 -17.97
CA GLY A 69 3.60 -3.38 -18.62
C GLY A 69 2.47 -2.83 -17.76
N ASN A 70 2.44 -3.16 -16.47
CA ASN A 70 1.47 -2.65 -15.52
C ASN A 70 2.17 -2.19 -14.21
N PRO A 71 2.87 -1.06 -14.21
CA PRO A 71 3.54 -0.55 -13.02
C PRO A 71 2.55 -0.27 -11.90
N VAL A 72 3.00 -0.39 -10.66
CA VAL A 72 2.24 0.03 -9.49
C VAL A 72 2.67 1.42 -9.04
N SER A 73 1.69 2.29 -8.86
CA SER A 73 1.90 3.62 -8.28
C SER A 73 0.92 3.82 -7.12
N ILE A 74 1.45 4.01 -5.93
CA ILE A 74 0.69 4.26 -4.71
C ILE A 74 1.06 5.65 -4.21
N GLY A 75 0.08 6.49 -3.97
CA GLY A 75 0.23 7.84 -3.50
C GLY A 75 0.74 7.95 -2.06
N SER A 76 0.69 9.15 -1.53
CA SER A 76 1.08 9.48 -0.15
C SER A 76 -0.09 9.32 0.81
N ASP A 77 0.22 9.08 2.09
CA ASP A 77 -0.77 8.97 3.16
C ASP A 77 -1.81 7.85 2.96
N VAL A 78 -1.47 6.81 2.18
CA VAL A 78 -2.33 5.66 1.88
C VAL A 78 -2.22 4.61 2.99
N ILE A 79 -3.32 3.92 3.28
CA ILE A 79 -3.31 2.72 4.14
C ILE A 79 -3.66 1.50 3.29
N ILE A 80 -2.70 0.58 3.14
CA ILE A 80 -2.93 -0.75 2.58
C ILE A 80 -3.08 -1.71 3.77
N SER A 81 -4.32 -2.14 4.02
CA SER A 81 -4.65 -2.93 5.22
C SER A 81 -4.23 -4.39 5.08
N HIS A 82 -4.19 -5.09 6.23
CA HIS A 82 -3.68 -6.45 6.37
C HIS A 82 -4.13 -7.40 5.25
N GLY A 83 -3.19 -8.11 4.65
CA GLY A 83 -3.43 -9.11 3.63
C GLY A 83 -3.99 -8.62 2.31
N ALA A 84 -4.04 -7.29 2.07
CA ALA A 84 -4.50 -6.76 0.79
C ALA A 84 -3.50 -7.07 -0.34
N THR A 85 -4.02 -7.23 -1.55
CA THR A 85 -3.24 -7.49 -2.76
C THR A 85 -3.41 -6.33 -3.74
N ILE A 86 -2.29 -5.76 -4.19
CA ILE A 86 -2.23 -4.74 -5.25
C ILE A 86 -1.42 -5.31 -6.40
N HIS A 87 -2.05 -5.47 -7.55
CA HIS A 87 -1.46 -6.07 -8.74
C HIS A 87 -1.61 -5.12 -9.94
N GLY A 88 -0.53 -4.46 -10.37
CA GLY A 88 -0.50 -3.62 -11.56
C GLY A 88 -1.47 -2.42 -11.55
N ALA A 89 -1.68 -1.76 -10.42
CA ALA A 89 -2.73 -0.75 -10.23
C ALA A 89 -2.20 0.61 -9.77
N LYS A 90 -3.06 1.64 -9.85
CA LYS A 90 -2.79 2.99 -9.33
C LYS A 90 -3.68 3.28 -8.15
N ILE A 91 -3.09 3.79 -7.07
CA ILE A 91 -3.78 4.19 -5.85
C ILE A 91 -3.50 5.66 -5.58
N GLY A 92 -4.53 6.48 -5.52
CA GLY A 92 -4.42 7.91 -5.21
C GLY A 92 -4.09 8.19 -3.75
N ASP A 93 -3.67 9.43 -3.49
CA ASP A 93 -3.31 9.88 -2.14
C ASP A 93 -4.46 9.66 -1.15
N LYS A 94 -4.12 9.42 0.11
CA LYS A 94 -5.09 9.27 1.22
C LYS A 94 -6.15 8.18 1.02
N ALA A 95 -5.99 7.28 0.05
CA ALA A 95 -6.89 6.17 -0.13
C ALA A 95 -6.72 5.12 0.98
N ILE A 96 -7.79 4.38 1.25
CA ILE A 96 -7.73 3.18 2.11
C ILE A 96 -8.09 1.95 1.30
N ILE A 97 -7.22 0.96 1.34
CA ILE A 97 -7.47 -0.38 0.83
C ILE A 97 -7.75 -1.29 2.03
N GLY A 98 -8.98 -1.78 2.11
CA GLY A 98 -9.48 -2.57 3.23
C GLY A 98 -8.79 -3.92 3.40
N ILE A 99 -8.98 -4.54 4.57
CA ILE A 99 -8.38 -5.85 4.91
C ILE A 99 -8.74 -6.88 3.84
N GLN A 100 -7.72 -7.60 3.31
CA GLN A 100 -7.87 -8.63 2.28
C GLN A 100 -8.57 -8.16 0.98
N ALA A 101 -8.60 -6.85 0.71
CA ALA A 101 -9.07 -6.36 -0.58
C ALA A 101 -8.06 -6.69 -1.69
N ILE A 102 -8.58 -6.90 -2.91
CA ILE A 102 -7.79 -7.24 -4.10
C ILE A 102 -8.01 -6.17 -5.15
N ILE A 103 -6.92 -5.54 -5.62
CA ILE A 103 -6.93 -4.52 -6.66
C ILE A 103 -6.13 -5.05 -7.84
N LEU A 104 -6.76 -5.20 -9.00
CA LEU A 104 -6.16 -5.86 -10.16
C LEU A 104 -5.67 -4.87 -11.23
N ASP A 105 -5.04 -5.42 -12.27
CA ASP A 105 -4.33 -4.71 -13.34
C ASP A 105 -5.05 -3.48 -13.88
N ARG A 106 -4.32 -2.36 -13.90
CA ARG A 106 -4.79 -1.08 -14.45
C ARG A 106 -6.04 -0.53 -13.74
N ALA A 107 -6.42 -1.08 -12.59
CA ALA A 107 -7.43 -0.45 -11.76
C ALA A 107 -6.89 0.88 -11.21
N GLU A 108 -7.78 1.85 -11.05
CA GLU A 108 -7.44 3.16 -10.52
C GLU A 108 -8.34 3.47 -9.32
N ILE A 109 -7.72 3.71 -8.18
CA ILE A 109 -8.41 4.14 -6.96
C ILE A 109 -8.14 5.63 -6.76
N GLY A 110 -9.17 6.43 -6.77
CA GLY A 110 -9.08 7.87 -6.64
C GLY A 110 -8.60 8.35 -5.26
N GLU A 111 -8.15 9.61 -5.19
CA GLU A 111 -7.72 10.23 -3.92
C GLU A 111 -8.83 10.13 -2.86
N GLY A 112 -8.45 9.75 -1.64
CA GLY A 112 -9.35 9.64 -0.51
C GLY A 112 -10.46 8.59 -0.64
N ALA A 113 -10.43 7.74 -1.69
CA ALA A 113 -11.40 6.67 -1.84
C ALA A 113 -11.14 5.53 -0.85
N MET A 114 -12.18 4.79 -0.50
CA MET A 114 -12.11 3.64 0.40
C MET A 114 -12.57 2.38 -0.34
N VAL A 115 -11.71 1.38 -0.40
CA VAL A 115 -12.10 0.02 -0.84
C VAL A 115 -12.35 -0.81 0.41
N GLY A 116 -13.54 -1.37 0.54
CA GLY A 116 -13.94 -2.16 1.72
C GLY A 116 -13.18 -3.46 1.86
N SER A 117 -13.16 -4.01 3.07
CA SER A 117 -12.51 -5.29 3.36
C SER A 117 -13.10 -6.42 2.52
N GLY A 118 -12.23 -7.28 1.97
CA GLY A 118 -12.60 -8.40 1.10
C GLY A 118 -13.18 -8.00 -0.27
N ALA A 119 -13.18 -6.72 -0.62
CA ALA A 119 -13.67 -6.27 -1.93
C ALA A 119 -12.67 -6.60 -3.04
N LEU A 120 -13.17 -6.86 -4.26
CA LEU A 120 -12.37 -7.13 -5.45
C LEU A 120 -12.61 -6.06 -6.51
N VAL A 121 -11.62 -5.19 -6.71
CA VAL A 121 -11.62 -4.21 -7.80
C VAL A 121 -11.01 -4.87 -9.03
N GLY A 122 -11.84 -5.14 -10.01
CA GLY A 122 -11.46 -5.83 -11.25
C GLY A 122 -10.52 -5.00 -12.14
N PRO A 123 -9.91 -5.64 -13.15
CA PRO A 123 -8.99 -4.96 -14.06
C PRO A 123 -9.62 -3.75 -14.75
N ARG A 124 -8.86 -2.66 -14.86
CA ARG A 124 -9.27 -1.39 -15.49
C ARG A 124 -10.47 -0.70 -14.84
N LYS A 125 -10.91 -1.18 -13.69
CA LYS A 125 -12.00 -0.53 -12.94
C LYS A 125 -11.49 0.77 -12.33
N VAL A 126 -12.28 1.82 -12.43
CA VAL A 126 -12.00 3.10 -11.78
C VAL A 126 -12.95 3.28 -10.59
N ILE A 127 -12.39 3.53 -9.43
CA ILE A 127 -13.12 3.98 -8.25
C ILE A 127 -12.86 5.49 -8.12
N PRO A 128 -13.88 6.33 -8.27
CA PRO A 128 -13.70 7.78 -8.24
C PRO A 128 -13.16 8.29 -6.90
N PRO A 129 -12.51 9.48 -6.88
CA PRO A 129 -12.08 10.10 -5.64
C PRO A 129 -13.21 10.23 -4.60
N GLY A 130 -12.88 10.03 -3.32
CA GLY A 130 -13.84 10.20 -2.23
C GLY A 130 -15.01 9.21 -2.21
N MET A 131 -14.94 8.11 -2.95
CA MET A 131 -16.00 7.09 -2.97
C MET A 131 -15.66 5.88 -2.11
N VAL A 132 -16.66 5.30 -1.48
CA VAL A 132 -16.59 3.99 -0.83
C VAL A 132 -17.00 2.91 -1.83
N ALA A 133 -16.11 1.97 -2.14
CA ALA A 133 -16.37 0.84 -3.03
C ALA A 133 -16.41 -0.48 -2.25
N LEU A 134 -17.44 -1.28 -2.46
CA LEU A 134 -17.70 -2.52 -1.74
C LEU A 134 -18.09 -3.66 -2.69
N GLY A 135 -17.78 -4.88 -2.29
CA GLY A 135 -18.27 -6.12 -2.92
C GLY A 135 -17.30 -6.82 -3.85
N VAL A 136 -17.79 -7.91 -4.45
CA VAL A 136 -17.07 -8.75 -5.45
C VAL A 136 -18.05 -8.98 -6.61
N PRO A 137 -17.89 -8.25 -7.73
CA PRO A 137 -16.94 -7.17 -7.97
C PRO A 137 -17.24 -5.91 -7.13
N ALA A 138 -16.20 -5.12 -6.85
CA ALA A 138 -16.34 -3.89 -6.11
C ALA A 138 -16.99 -2.80 -6.95
N GLU A 139 -18.02 -2.16 -6.39
CA GLU A 139 -18.73 -1.05 -7.00
C GLU A 139 -18.76 0.15 -6.05
N PRO A 140 -18.63 1.39 -6.57
CA PRO A 140 -18.89 2.58 -5.78
C PRO A 140 -20.31 2.56 -5.19
N LYS A 141 -20.45 2.76 -3.88
CA LYS A 141 -21.75 2.66 -3.18
C LYS A 141 -22.19 3.98 -2.57
N SER A 142 -21.27 4.74 -2.02
CA SER A 142 -21.55 6.02 -1.36
C SER A 142 -20.32 6.91 -1.39
N GLU A 143 -20.49 8.17 -1.08
CA GLU A 143 -19.38 9.07 -0.78
C GLU A 143 -18.76 8.73 0.57
N VAL A 144 -17.47 9.04 0.70
CA VAL A 144 -16.76 8.98 1.97
C VAL A 144 -17.27 10.11 2.87
N THR A 145 -17.76 9.77 4.05
CA THR A 145 -18.29 10.73 5.02
C THR A 145 -17.16 11.42 5.81
N GLU A 146 -17.46 12.57 6.42
CA GLU A 146 -16.53 13.24 7.33
C GLU A 146 -16.07 12.30 8.47
N GLY A 147 -16.99 11.49 9.01
CA GLY A 147 -16.67 10.47 10.02
C GLY A 147 -15.65 9.44 9.51
N ASN A 148 -15.77 9.02 8.25
CA ASN A 148 -14.78 8.15 7.62
C ASN A 148 -13.41 8.85 7.53
N VAL A 149 -13.36 10.11 7.08
CA VAL A 149 -12.12 10.88 6.96
C VAL A 149 -11.42 11.02 8.32
N GLN A 150 -12.17 11.34 9.37
CA GLN A 150 -11.62 11.46 10.73
C GLN A 150 -11.08 10.13 11.25
N TYR A 151 -11.81 9.02 11.00
CA TYR A 151 -11.35 7.67 11.35
C TYR A 151 -10.06 7.33 10.61
N MET A 152 -10.01 7.54 9.29
CA MET A 152 -8.83 7.31 8.45
C MET A 152 -7.61 8.05 8.98
N LYS A 153 -7.76 9.35 9.23
CA LYS A 153 -6.68 10.19 9.76
C LYS A 153 -6.15 9.66 11.09
N LYS A 154 -7.02 9.30 12.01
CA LYS A 154 -6.65 8.76 13.32
C LYS A 154 -5.89 7.43 13.21
N GLU A 155 -6.38 6.49 12.37
CA GLU A 155 -5.72 5.20 12.17
C GLU A 155 -4.36 5.36 11.46
N HIS A 156 -4.27 6.27 10.50
CA HIS A 156 -3.02 6.59 9.83
C HIS A 156 -1.97 7.16 10.80
N GLU A 157 -2.31 8.19 11.57
CA GLU A 157 -1.44 8.79 12.59
C GLU A 157 -0.98 7.74 13.63
N ARG A 158 -1.91 6.89 14.08
CA ARG A 158 -1.61 5.79 15.01
C ARG A 158 -0.62 4.81 14.44
N THR A 159 -0.77 4.44 13.17
CA THR A 159 0.13 3.48 12.51
C THR A 159 1.52 4.04 12.30
N LEU A 160 1.63 5.31 11.86
CA LEU A 160 2.90 6.01 11.76
C LEU A 160 3.63 6.12 13.12
N SER A 161 2.88 6.43 14.18
CA SER A 161 3.45 6.48 15.54
C SER A 161 3.98 5.11 15.99
N LYS A 162 3.21 4.04 15.75
CA LYS A 162 3.65 2.68 16.05
C LYS A 162 4.90 2.28 15.27
N ALA A 163 4.98 2.61 13.97
CA ALA A 163 6.14 2.30 13.15
C ALA A 163 7.41 2.92 13.73
N LYS A 164 7.36 4.15 14.24
CA LYS A 164 8.50 4.81 14.91
C LYS A 164 8.94 4.04 16.17
N VAL A 165 7.99 3.61 17.00
CA VAL A 165 8.29 2.82 18.21
C VAL A 165 8.91 1.47 17.85
N TYR A 166 8.34 0.76 16.87
CA TYR A 166 8.89 -0.53 16.43
C TYR A 166 10.27 -0.38 15.80
N LYS A 167 10.53 0.70 15.05
CA LYS A 167 11.85 0.98 14.49
C LYS A 167 12.92 1.08 15.60
N GLN A 168 12.60 1.72 16.73
CA GLN A 168 13.49 1.80 17.88
C GLN A 168 13.69 0.42 18.54
N ILE A 169 12.59 -0.32 18.80
CA ILE A 169 12.66 -1.65 19.42
C ILE A 169 13.52 -2.61 18.59
N TYR A 170 13.38 -2.59 17.27
CA TYR A 170 14.14 -3.49 16.40
C TYR A 170 15.60 -3.05 16.24
N ALA A 171 15.90 -1.74 16.30
CA ALA A 171 17.28 -1.26 16.31
C ALA A 171 18.06 -1.69 17.57
N GLU A 172 17.35 -1.89 18.70
CA GLU A 172 17.96 -2.34 19.96
C GLU A 172 18.08 -3.87 20.07
N LYS A 173 17.29 -4.63 19.33
CA LYS A 173 17.18 -6.10 19.47
C LYS A 173 17.79 -6.91 18.32
N LEU A 174 18.10 -6.28 17.21
CA LEU A 174 18.67 -6.91 16.01
C LEU A 174 20.05 -6.34 15.68
#